data_96bacff4975559be1dcf8bc50b53a7fc
#
_entry.id   96bacff4975559be1dcf8bc50b53a7fc
#
_cell.length_a   1.000
_cell.length_b   1.000
_cell.length_c   1.000
_cell.angle_alpha   90.00
_cell.angle_beta   90.00
_cell.angle_gamma   90.00
#
_symmetry.space_group_name_H-M   'P 1'
#
loop_
_entity.id
_entity.type
_entity.pdbx_description
1 polymer ?
#
loop_
_entity_poly.entity_id
_entity_poly.type
_entity_poly.pdbx_seq_one_letter_code
_entity_poly.pdbx_strand_id
1 'polypeptide(L)'
;MDRDIRLIKKIKKKSDRIAANELISKYYKEIYSYVYKQTVDKELSMDLTQEIFIXVLKSINNYDEKKASFRTWLYKIATYKLXDYYRSKYYKYNTXAVSIDDFDIYDREDIEVTIENKEDIEKIINIVNRLGVVDQQVFRLKIFADYTFLEISNALXIPESTAKTKYYSILKKIRKDFEVE
;
A
#
# COMPACT_ATOMS: atom_id res chain seq x y z
N MET A 1 0.91 27.87 -4.66
CA MET A 1 0.03 26.67 -4.73
C MET A 1 0.79 25.51 -5.34
N ASP A 2 0.68 24.38 -4.70
CA ASP A 2 1.30 23.15 -5.15
C ASP A 2 0.84 22.80 -6.58
N ARG A 3 1.78 22.35 -7.40
CA ARG A 3 1.46 21.99 -8.78
C ARG A 3 0.41 20.88 -8.87
N ASP A 4 0.52 19.88 -7.97
CA ASP A 4 -0.49 18.80 -7.94
C ASP A 4 -1.88 19.38 -7.69
N ILE A 5 -1.99 20.29 -6.73
CA ILE A 5 -3.27 20.88 -6.39
C ILE A 5 -3.86 21.65 -7.59
N ARG A 6 -3.00 22.37 -8.31
CA ARG A 6 -3.46 23.09 -9.51
C ARG A 6 -3.99 22.15 -10.57
N LEU A 7 -3.27 21.06 -10.80
CA LEU A 7 -3.70 20.06 -11.78
C LEU A 7 -5.03 19.42 -11.35
N ILE A 8 -5.13 19.09 -10.06
CA ILE A 8 -6.34 18.46 -9.54
C ILE A 8 -7.54 19.38 -9.68
N LYS A 9 -7.37 20.67 -9.42
CA LYS A 9 -8.46 21.63 -9.59
C LYS A 9 -8.96 21.67 -11.03
N LYS A 10 -8.03 21.63 -11.98
CA LYS A 10 -8.41 21.60 -13.41
C LYS A 10 -9.19 20.32 -13.75
N ILE A 11 -8.76 19.21 -13.21
CA ILE A 11 -9.42 17.93 -13.44
C ILE A 11 -10.83 17.96 -12.86
N LYS A 12 -10.98 18.45 -11.62
CA LYS A 12 -12.28 18.52 -10.96
C LYS A 12 -13.26 19.44 -11.67
N LYS A 13 -12.79 20.60 -12.13
CA LYS A 13 -13.67 21.61 -12.73
C LYS A 13 -14.02 21.31 -14.17
N LYS A 14 -13.05 20.88 -14.97
CA LYS A 14 -13.22 20.82 -16.42
C LYS A 14 -12.98 19.43 -17.01
N SER A 15 -12.73 18.44 -16.18
CA SER A 15 -12.31 17.13 -16.67
C SER A 15 -11.15 17.26 -17.64
N ASP A 16 -10.18 18.08 -17.27
CA ASP A 16 -9.07 18.45 -18.14
C ASP A 16 -8.16 17.25 -18.37
N ARG A 17 -8.15 16.75 -19.60
CA ARG A 17 -7.35 15.59 -19.97
C ARG A 17 -5.86 15.83 -19.89
N ILE A 18 -5.43 17.03 -20.30
CA ILE A 18 -4.00 17.36 -20.28
C ILE A 18 -3.51 17.38 -18.84
N ALA A 19 -4.29 18.00 -17.94
CA ALA A 19 -3.94 18.02 -16.53
C ALA A 19 -3.92 16.61 -15.94
N ALA A 20 -4.88 15.77 -16.32
CA ALA A 20 -4.91 14.38 -15.84
C ALA A 20 -3.68 13.61 -16.32
N ASN A 21 -3.32 13.75 -17.59
CA ASN A 21 -2.15 13.08 -18.14
C ASN A 21 -0.87 13.53 -17.43
N GLU A 22 -0.76 14.81 -17.16
CA GLU A 22 0.41 15.34 -16.48
C GLU A 22 0.53 14.79 -15.05
N LEU A 23 -0.58 14.76 -14.33
CA LEU A 23 -0.59 14.23 -12.97
C LEU A 23 -0.22 12.75 -12.93
N ILE A 24 -0.83 11.97 -13.81
CA ILE A 24 -0.55 10.53 -13.90
C ILE A 24 0.90 10.30 -14.28
N SER A 25 1.42 11.03 -15.27
CA SER A 25 2.79 10.85 -15.71
C SER A 25 3.79 11.12 -14.59
N LYS A 26 3.48 12.10 -13.74
CA LYS A 26 4.35 12.43 -12.62
C LYS A 26 4.52 11.26 -11.65
N TYR A 27 3.45 10.50 -11.41
CA TYR A 27 3.44 9.46 -10.40
C TYR A 27 3.49 8.04 -10.93
N TYR A 28 3.41 7.86 -12.24
CA TYR A 28 3.28 6.52 -12.82
C TYR A 28 4.41 5.58 -12.42
N LYS A 29 5.65 6.04 -12.57
CA LYS A 29 6.80 5.19 -12.32
C LYS A 29 6.86 4.73 -10.86
N GLU A 30 6.59 5.63 -9.93
CA GLU A 30 6.70 5.23 -8.52
C GLU A 30 5.56 4.31 -8.11
N ILE A 31 4.37 4.48 -8.65
CA ILE A 31 3.27 3.56 -8.34
C ILE A 31 3.53 2.20 -8.99
N TYR A 32 3.98 2.21 -10.26
CA TYR A 32 4.35 0.95 -10.91
C TYR A 32 5.41 0.21 -10.09
N SER A 33 6.42 0.92 -9.64
CA SER A 33 7.49 0.33 -8.84
C SER A 33 6.95 -0.25 -7.53
N TYR A 34 6.07 0.49 -6.86
CA TYR A 34 5.43 0.04 -5.64
C TYR A 34 4.67 -1.27 -5.86
N VAL A 35 3.91 -1.33 -6.94
CA VAL A 35 3.14 -2.53 -7.28
C VAL A 35 4.07 -3.68 -7.68
N TYR A 36 5.07 -3.38 -8.51
CA TYR A 36 5.98 -4.42 -9.01
C TYR A 36 6.78 -5.08 -7.88
N LYS A 37 7.21 -4.30 -6.90
CA LYS A 37 7.95 -4.87 -5.76
C LYS A 37 7.16 -5.96 -5.05
N GLN A 38 5.85 -5.88 -5.12
CA GLN A 38 4.96 -6.81 -4.42
C GLN A 38 4.51 -7.98 -5.28
N THR A 39 4.34 -7.78 -6.57
CA THR A 39 3.84 -8.81 -7.48
C THR A 39 4.95 -9.55 -8.21
N VAL A 40 6.05 -8.88 -8.46
CA VAL A 40 7.18 -9.37 -9.26
C VAL A 40 6.70 -9.93 -10.61
N ASP A 41 5.77 -9.22 -11.22
CA ASP A 41 5.13 -9.62 -12.47
C ASP A 41 4.86 -8.35 -13.26
N LYS A 42 5.56 -8.18 -14.37
CA LYS A 42 5.49 -6.93 -15.14
C LYS A 42 4.11 -6.67 -15.73
N GLU A 43 3.50 -7.69 -16.33
CA GLU A 43 2.19 -7.51 -16.94
C GLU A 43 1.11 -7.22 -15.89
N LEU A 44 1.11 -7.98 -14.81
CA LEU A 44 0.18 -7.73 -13.72
C LEU A 44 0.37 -6.33 -13.14
N SER A 45 1.62 -5.91 -12.97
CA SER A 45 1.90 -4.59 -12.42
C SER A 45 1.39 -3.48 -13.32
N MET A 46 1.53 -3.64 -14.62
CA MET A 46 1.00 -2.66 -15.57
C MET A 46 -0.52 -2.58 -15.47
N ASP A 47 -1.17 -3.73 -15.43
CA ASP A 47 -2.63 -3.79 -15.34
C ASP A 47 -3.12 -3.15 -14.03
N LEU A 48 -2.49 -3.50 -12.91
CA LEU A 48 -2.89 -2.94 -11.63
C LEU A 48 -2.62 -1.44 -11.55
N THR A 49 -1.49 -1.00 -12.10
CA THR A 49 -1.16 0.43 -12.10
C THR A 49 -2.21 1.21 -12.89
N GLN A 50 -2.62 0.69 -14.04
CA GLN A 50 -3.69 1.32 -14.82
C GLN A 50 -4.99 1.38 -14.03
N GLU A 51 -5.35 0.28 -13.36
CA GLU A 51 -6.57 0.26 -12.55
C GLU A 51 -6.50 1.26 -11.40
N ILE A 52 -5.31 1.40 -10.79
CA ILE A 52 -5.11 2.37 -9.72
C ILE A 52 -5.40 3.78 -10.23
N PHE A 53 -4.82 4.15 -11.36
CA PHE A 53 -5.02 5.51 -11.86
C PHE A 53 -6.42 5.74 -12.39
N ILE A 54 -7.09 4.73 -12.88
CA ILE A 54 -8.51 4.84 -13.18
C ILE A 54 -9.32 5.17 -11.93
N UNK A 55 -8.89 4.67 -10.97
CA UNK A 55 -9.50 4.81 -9.82
C UNK A 55 -9.35 6.08 -9.24
N VAL A 56 -8.20 6.46 -9.36
CA VAL A 56 -7.85 7.82 -8.93
C VAL A 56 -8.72 8.85 -9.64
N LEU A 57 -8.76 8.77 -10.94
CA LEU A 57 -9.54 9.74 -11.72
C LEU A 57 -11.04 9.65 -11.42
N LYS A 58 -11.55 8.46 -11.23
CA LYS A 58 -12.98 8.30 -10.90
C LYS A 58 -13.33 8.89 -9.54
N SER A 59 -12.41 8.87 -8.59
CA SER A 59 -12.67 9.35 -7.25
C SER A 59 -12.01 10.69 -6.94
N ILE A 60 -11.47 11.37 -7.95
CA ILE A 60 -10.72 12.61 -7.74
C ILE A 60 -11.56 13.68 -7.05
N ASN A 61 -12.88 13.68 -7.27
CA ASN A 61 -13.75 14.63 -6.61
C ASN A 61 -13.82 14.44 -5.09
N ASN A 62 -13.46 13.26 -4.61
CA ASN A 62 -13.44 12.97 -3.19
C ASN A 62 -12.13 13.36 -2.53
N TYR A 63 -11.11 13.66 -3.32
CA TYR A 63 -9.84 14.05 -2.74
C TYR A 63 -9.96 15.43 -2.07
N ASP A 64 -9.45 15.53 -0.84
CA ASP A 64 -9.48 16.75 -0.06
C ASP A 64 -8.05 17.10 0.36
N GLU A 65 -7.55 18.19 -0.22
CA GLU A 65 -6.17 18.63 0.05
C GLU A 65 -5.93 19.02 1.51
N LYS A 66 -7.00 19.31 2.23
CA LYS A 66 -6.88 19.66 3.65
C LYS A 66 -6.62 18.45 4.52
N LYS A 67 -7.01 17.26 4.06
CA LYS A 67 -6.87 16.05 4.85
C LYS A 67 -5.55 15.33 4.62
N ALA A 68 -5.03 15.35 3.41
CA ALA A 68 -3.80 14.63 3.07
C ALA A 68 -3.22 15.17 1.78
N SER A 69 -1.92 14.94 1.58
CA SER A 69 -1.30 15.25 0.30
C SER A 69 -1.84 14.30 -0.77
N PHE A 70 -1.74 14.73 -2.02
CA PHE A 70 -2.18 13.86 -3.11
C PHE A 70 -1.38 12.54 -3.12
N ARG A 71 -0.09 12.63 -2.88
CA ARG A 71 0.75 11.43 -2.86
C ARG A 71 0.27 10.42 -1.81
N THR A 72 -0.06 10.88 -0.61
CA THR A 72 -0.58 10.02 0.45
C THR A 72 -1.91 9.38 0.03
N TRP A 73 -2.80 10.18 -0.52
CA TRP A 73 -4.10 9.70 -0.97
C TRP A 73 -3.95 8.67 -2.10
N LEU A 74 -3.02 8.94 -3.03
CA LEU A 74 -2.74 8.03 -4.13
C LEU A 74 -2.23 6.67 -3.63
N TYR A 75 -1.28 6.68 -2.69
CA TYR A 75 -0.75 5.42 -2.15
C TYR A 75 -1.80 4.64 -1.38
N LYS A 76 -2.72 5.35 -0.75
CA LYS A 76 -3.82 4.69 -0.07
C LYS A 76 -4.71 3.96 -1.07
N ILE A 77 -5.03 4.60 -2.17
CA ILE A 77 -5.82 3.96 -3.23
C ILE A 77 -5.05 2.77 -3.82
N ALA A 78 -3.76 2.95 -4.08
CA ALA A 78 -2.94 1.88 -4.63
C ALA A 78 -2.93 0.66 -3.71
N THR A 79 -2.81 0.91 -2.42
CA THR A 79 -2.76 -0.17 -1.43
C THR A 79 -4.10 -0.90 -1.36
N TYR A 80 -5.21 -0.16 -1.42
CA TYR A 80 -6.53 -0.77 -1.46
C TYR A 80 -6.71 -1.65 -2.69
N LYS A 81 -6.24 -1.19 -3.85
CA LYS A 81 -6.36 -1.96 -5.08
C LYS A 81 -5.56 -3.26 -5.01
N LEU A 82 -4.40 -3.20 -4.41
CA LEU A 82 -3.63 -4.42 -4.20
C LEU A 82 -4.36 -5.40 -3.30
N UNK A 83 -4.84 -4.81 -2.46
CA UNK A 83 -5.53 -5.58 -1.60
C UNK A 83 -6.70 -6.22 -2.18
N ASP A 84 -7.37 -5.52 -2.83
CA ASP A 84 -8.53 -6.08 -3.50
C ASP A 84 -8.16 -7.17 -4.49
N TYR A 85 -7.13 -6.93 -5.24
CA TYR A 85 -6.67 -7.94 -6.20
C TYR A 85 -6.37 -9.27 -5.51
N TYR A 86 -5.59 -9.22 -4.44
CA TYR A 86 -5.21 -10.45 -3.76
C TYR A 86 -6.38 -11.10 -3.04
N ARG A 87 -7.28 -10.29 -2.51
CA ARG A 87 -8.48 -10.82 -1.88
C ARG A 87 -9.33 -11.60 -2.88
N SER A 88 -9.53 -11.05 -4.06
CA SER A 88 -10.34 -11.73 -5.07
C SER A 88 -9.66 -12.98 -5.60
N LYS A 89 -8.32 -12.96 -5.73
CA LYS A 89 -7.59 -14.10 -6.27
C LYS A 89 -7.48 -15.22 -5.25
N TYR A 90 -7.22 -14.89 -3.98
CA TYR A 90 -6.93 -15.89 -2.96
C TYR A 90 -8.11 -16.20 -2.04
N TYR A 91 -9.20 -15.49 -2.19
CA TYR A 91 -10.36 -15.67 -1.31
C TYR A 91 -10.86 -17.12 -1.32
N LYS A 92 -10.84 -17.75 -2.45
CA LYS A 92 -11.32 -19.12 -2.60
C LYS A 92 -10.48 -20.13 -1.82
N TYR A 93 -9.25 -19.80 -1.54
CA TYR A 93 -8.30 -20.72 -0.92
C TYR A 93 -8.07 -20.43 0.55
N ASN A 94 -8.25 -19.19 0.98
CA ASN A 94 -7.98 -18.78 2.36
C ASN A 94 -9.11 -17.89 2.84
N THR A 95 -9.91 -18.44 3.72
CA THR A 95 -11.07 -17.71 4.25
C THR A 95 -10.84 -17.06 5.59
N UNK A 96 -9.93 -17.35 6.11
CA UNK A 96 -9.79 -16.87 7.39
C UNK A 96 -8.81 -15.78 7.38
N ALA A 97 -9.34 -14.78 7.70
CA ALA A 97 -8.48 -13.63 7.98
C ALA A 97 -7.78 -13.86 9.32
N VAL A 98 -6.48 -13.77 9.31
CA VAL A 98 -5.70 -13.93 10.52
C VAL A 98 -5.60 -12.58 11.20
N SER A 99 -6.10 -12.51 12.41
CA SER A 99 -5.99 -11.32 13.23
C SER A 99 -4.65 -11.33 13.95
N ILE A 100 -3.89 -10.26 13.82
CA ILE A 100 -2.66 -10.14 14.57
C ILE A 100 -2.99 -9.48 15.91
N ASP A 101 -2.89 -10.26 16.96
CA ASP A 101 -3.07 -9.73 18.30
C ASP A 101 -1.86 -8.88 18.66
N ASP A 102 -2.13 -7.79 19.32
CA ASP A 102 -1.10 -6.85 19.69
C ASP A 102 -0.34 -7.34 20.92
N PHE A 103 0.38 -8.44 20.74
CA PHE A 103 1.19 -8.96 21.83
C PHE A 103 2.65 -8.61 21.64
N ASP A 104 3.31 -8.44 22.72
CA ASP A 104 4.77 -8.36 22.75
C ASP A 104 5.34 -7.25 21.91
N ILE A 105 4.96 -6.09 22.32
CA ILE A 105 5.43 -4.85 21.75
C ILE A 105 6.91 -4.63 22.02
N TYR A 106 7.48 -5.44 22.87
CA TYR A 106 8.75 -5.07 23.50
C TYR A 106 10.00 -5.56 22.79
N ASP A 107 9.80 -6.40 21.81
CA ASP A 107 10.95 -6.90 21.08
C ASP A 107 11.22 -6.01 19.89
N ARG A 108 11.85 -4.90 20.17
CA ARG A 108 12.23 -3.95 19.13
C ARG A 108 13.57 -4.33 18.53
N GLU A 109 13.79 -5.60 18.36
CA GLU A 109 14.97 -5.98 17.61
C GLU A 109 14.78 -5.56 16.17
N ASP A 110 15.80 -4.98 15.61
CA ASP A 110 15.81 -4.58 14.22
C ASP A 110 15.73 -5.85 13.37
N ILE A 111 14.53 -6.28 13.12
CA ILE A 111 14.32 -7.38 12.20
C ILE A 111 14.37 -6.78 10.81
N GLU A 112 15.48 -6.99 10.16
CA GLU A 112 15.59 -6.61 8.76
C GLU A 112 15.03 -7.75 7.94
N VAL A 113 13.97 -7.43 7.22
CA VAL A 113 13.46 -8.39 6.24
C VAL A 113 14.21 -8.13 4.95
N THR A 114 15.14 -9.01 4.65
CA THR A 114 15.87 -8.93 3.40
C THR A 114 15.12 -9.77 2.38
N ILE A 115 14.40 -9.10 1.51
CA ILE A 115 13.66 -9.78 0.47
C ILE A 115 14.54 -9.84 -0.76
N GLU A 116 15.03 -11.02 -1.08
CA GLU A 116 16.04 -11.17 -2.12
C GLU A 116 15.50 -11.75 -3.42
N ASN A 117 14.38 -12.46 -3.37
CA ASN A 117 13.91 -13.11 -4.60
C ASN A 117 12.40 -13.23 -4.63
N LYS A 118 11.91 -13.66 -5.78
CA LYS A 118 10.47 -13.76 -6.03
C LYS A 118 9.78 -14.74 -5.08
N GLU A 119 10.43 -15.86 -4.76
CA GLU A 119 9.83 -16.85 -3.86
C GLU A 119 9.60 -16.28 -2.47
N ASP A 120 10.57 -15.53 -1.95
CA ASP A 120 10.44 -14.89 -0.65
C ASP A 120 9.31 -13.87 -0.65
N ILE A 121 9.21 -13.09 -1.73
CA ILE A 121 8.15 -12.10 -1.85
C ILE A 121 6.78 -12.80 -1.86
N GLU A 122 6.66 -13.89 -2.60
CA GLU A 122 5.40 -14.63 -2.67
C GLU A 122 5.00 -15.17 -1.30
N LYS A 123 5.96 -15.69 -0.53
CA LYS A 123 5.68 -16.16 0.82
C LYS A 123 5.20 -15.03 1.72
N ILE A 124 5.90 -13.90 1.67
CA ILE A 124 5.54 -12.75 2.50
C ILE A 124 4.16 -12.24 2.12
N ILE A 125 3.89 -12.09 0.83
CA ILE A 125 2.61 -11.59 0.37
C ILE A 125 1.48 -12.56 0.74
N ASN A 126 1.73 -13.87 0.68
CA ASN A 126 0.73 -14.83 1.12
C ASN A 126 0.37 -14.66 2.60
N ILE A 127 1.36 -14.40 3.43
CA ILE A 127 1.12 -14.14 4.84
C ILE A 127 0.35 -12.84 5.01
N VAL A 128 0.80 -11.78 4.34
CA VAL A 128 0.20 -10.45 4.44
C VAL A 128 -1.26 -10.46 3.97
N ASN A 129 -1.55 -11.24 2.92
CA ASN A 129 -2.90 -11.31 2.37
C ASN A 129 -3.92 -11.87 3.35
N ARG A 130 -3.47 -12.58 4.37
CA ARG A 130 -4.37 -13.13 5.39
C ARG A 130 -4.65 -12.14 6.50
N LEU A 131 -3.94 -11.01 6.52
CA LEU A 131 -4.10 -10.01 7.58
C LEU A 131 -5.29 -9.13 7.30
N GLY A 132 -5.75 -8.44 8.34
CA GLY A 132 -6.80 -7.45 8.19
C GLY A 132 -6.34 -6.27 7.33
N VAL A 133 -7.31 -5.47 6.90
CA VAL A 133 -7.06 -4.39 5.95
C VAL A 133 -6.03 -3.38 6.49
N VAL A 134 -6.19 -2.95 7.73
CA VAL A 134 -5.28 -1.95 8.30
C VAL A 134 -3.86 -2.51 8.44
N ASP A 135 -3.75 -3.75 8.91
CA ASP A 135 -2.46 -4.40 9.05
C ASP A 135 -1.74 -4.50 7.71
N GLN A 136 -2.46 -4.86 6.66
CA GLN A 136 -1.88 -4.92 5.32
C GLN A 136 -1.38 -3.55 4.87
N GLN A 137 -2.17 -2.51 5.13
CA GLN A 137 -1.78 -1.16 4.73
C GLN A 137 -0.52 -0.72 5.47
N VAL A 138 -0.44 -0.99 6.76
CA VAL A 138 0.75 -0.65 7.54
C VAL A 138 1.98 -1.33 6.94
N PHE A 139 1.88 -2.63 6.71
CA PHE A 139 3.02 -3.39 6.21
C PHE A 139 3.44 -2.95 4.81
N ARG A 140 2.46 -2.87 3.90
CA ARG A 140 2.78 -2.54 2.51
C ARG A 140 3.38 -1.14 2.38
N LEU A 141 2.83 -0.18 3.10
CA LEU A 141 3.36 1.18 3.05
C LEU A 141 4.77 1.25 3.64
N LYS A 142 5.02 0.52 4.72
CA LYS A 142 6.34 0.54 5.34
C LYS A 142 7.40 -0.12 4.47
N ILE A 143 7.13 -1.32 4.00
CA ILE A 143 8.12 -2.15 3.30
C ILE A 143 8.29 -1.75 1.84
N PHE A 144 7.18 -1.49 1.15
CA PHE A 144 7.26 -1.30 -0.30
C PHE A 144 7.19 0.15 -0.74
N ALA A 145 6.70 1.05 0.11
CA ALA A 145 6.65 2.47 -0.21
C ALA A 145 7.64 3.30 0.62
N ASP A 146 8.34 2.66 1.54
CA ASP A 146 9.33 3.32 2.42
C ASP A 146 8.74 4.46 3.25
N TYR A 147 7.50 4.31 3.65
CA TYR A 147 6.87 5.31 4.52
C TYR A 147 7.47 5.23 5.93
N THR A 148 7.62 6.38 6.56
CA THR A 148 7.92 6.42 7.99
C THR A 148 6.67 6.07 8.78
N PHE A 149 6.83 5.71 10.05
CA PHE A 149 5.66 5.44 10.89
C PHE A 149 4.79 6.67 11.05
N LEU A 150 5.39 7.85 11.08
CA LEU A 150 4.61 9.09 11.13
C LEU A 150 3.77 9.26 9.86
N GLU A 151 4.35 8.98 8.71
CA GLU A 151 3.61 9.07 7.45
C GLU A 151 2.46 8.06 7.42
N ILE A 152 2.70 6.83 7.89
CA ILE A 152 1.66 5.81 7.98
C ILE A 152 0.54 6.26 8.92
N SER A 153 0.93 6.81 10.08
CA SER A 153 -0.02 7.34 11.05
C SER A 153 -0.93 8.38 10.41
N ASN A 154 -0.34 9.29 9.68
CA ASN A 154 -1.10 10.34 9.02
C ASN A 154 -1.98 9.79 7.88
N ALA A 155 -1.45 8.83 7.14
CA ALA A 155 -2.18 8.26 6.00
C ALA A 155 -3.41 7.47 6.45
N LEU A 156 -3.28 6.75 7.56
CA LEU A 156 -4.32 5.81 7.99
C LEU A 156 -5.17 6.30 9.17
N UNK A 157 -4.58 7.31 9.77
CA UNK A 157 -5.25 7.86 10.80
C UNK A 157 -5.28 7.02 11.97
N ILE A 158 -4.22 6.50 12.23
CA ILE A 158 -3.99 5.74 13.45
C ILE A 158 -2.81 6.35 14.22
N PRO A 159 -2.72 6.11 15.53
CA PRO A 159 -1.56 6.61 16.27
C PRO A 159 -0.26 6.03 15.74
N GLU A 160 0.81 6.79 15.84
CA GLU A 160 2.11 6.33 15.39
C GLU A 160 2.54 5.08 16.15
N SER A 161 2.27 5.03 17.45
CA SER A 161 2.59 3.85 18.27
C SER A 161 1.85 2.62 17.79
N THR A 162 0.60 2.79 17.34
CA THR A 162 -0.18 1.68 16.80
C THR A 162 0.44 1.18 15.50
N ALA A 163 0.89 2.08 14.64
CA ALA A 163 1.55 1.69 13.40
C ALA A 163 2.80 0.87 13.70
N LYS A 164 3.60 1.32 14.67
CA LYS A 164 4.81 0.59 15.07
C LYS A 164 4.48 -0.80 15.60
N THR A 165 3.52 -0.88 16.50
CA THR A 165 3.12 -2.14 17.12
C THR A 165 2.66 -3.13 16.05
N LYS A 166 1.81 -2.67 15.16
CA LYS A 166 1.30 -3.53 14.08
C LYS A 166 2.43 -4.02 13.18
N TYR A 167 3.31 -3.12 12.81
CA TYR A 167 4.41 -3.47 11.91
C TYR A 167 5.31 -4.54 12.52
N TYR A 168 5.73 -4.35 13.77
CA TYR A 168 6.64 -5.30 14.41
C TYR A 168 5.96 -6.64 14.69
N SER A 169 4.66 -6.62 14.99
CA SER A 169 3.90 -7.87 15.13
C SER A 169 3.86 -8.65 13.83
N ILE A 170 3.68 -7.93 12.73
CA ILE A 170 3.68 -8.56 11.41
C ILE A 170 5.03 -9.17 11.09
N LEU A 171 6.11 -8.44 11.37
CA LEU A 171 7.46 -8.97 11.15
C LEU A 171 7.71 -10.24 11.94
N LYS A 172 7.25 -10.27 13.20
CA LYS A 172 7.41 -11.47 14.04
C LYS A 172 6.68 -12.66 13.40
N LYS A 173 5.48 -12.42 12.92
CA LYS A 173 4.71 -13.49 12.29
C LYS A 173 5.40 -14.00 11.03
N ILE A 174 5.90 -13.10 10.21
CA ILE A 174 6.61 -13.47 8.98
C ILE A 174 7.85 -14.30 9.32
N ARG A 175 8.63 -13.84 10.29
CA ARG A 175 9.83 -14.53 10.71
C ARG A 175 9.51 -15.93 11.21
N LYS A 176 8.48 -16.06 12.01
CA LYS A 176 8.07 -17.35 12.56
C LYS A 176 7.66 -18.30 11.45
N ASP A 177 6.89 -17.82 10.50
CA ASP A 177 6.43 -18.65 9.38
C ASP A 177 7.59 -19.09 8.50
N PHE A 178 8.62 -18.26 8.34
CA PHE A 178 9.81 -18.63 7.59
C PHE A 178 10.62 -19.70 8.31
N GLU A 179 10.67 -19.64 9.62
CA GLU A 179 11.44 -20.62 10.41
C GLU A 179 10.82 -22.01 10.41
N VAL A 180 9.51 -22.08 10.24
CA VAL A 180 8.79 -23.35 10.28
C VAL A 180 9.09 -24.20 9.05
N GLU A 181 9.57 -23.58 8.00
CA GLU A 181 9.98 -24.31 6.83
C GLU A 181 11.42 -24.76 6.94
#